data_f450d06d3b4d6d34359e9694f47ca052
#
_entry.id   f450d06d3b4d6d34359e9694f47ca052
#
_cell.length_a   1.000
_cell.length_b   1.000
_cell.length_c   1.000
_cell.angle_alpha   90.00
_cell.angle_beta   90.00
_cell.angle_gamma   90.00
#
_symmetry.space_group_name_H-M   'P 1'
#
loop_
_entity.id
_entity.type
_entity.pdbx_description
1 polymer ?
#
loop_
_entity_poly.entity_id
_entity_poly.type
_entity_poly.pdbx_seq_one_letter_code
_entity_poly.pdbx_strand_id
1 'polypeptide(L)'
;MMNLSEMNTLQQLLYYYRENAGYVFEQFTRHFLISIYGVLFAAIVAIPLGFWIARHKKLADWIIGAANVIQTIPSLALLSILMLGLGLGSDTVIATVFLYSLLPIIKNTYTGVRNVDAALLDTGKGMGMTRMQLTYLVELPLSLSVIMAGLRNALVVAIGITAIG
;
A
#
# COMPACT_ATOMS: atom_id res chain seq x y z
N MET A 1 35.83 27.59 -14.20
CA MET A 1 35.44 26.59 -13.20
C MET A 1 35.31 27.32 -11.87
N MET A 2 34.07 27.46 -11.35
CA MET A 2 33.86 28.08 -10.03
C MET A 2 34.31 27.09 -8.95
N ASN A 3 35.17 27.56 -8.03
CA ASN A 3 35.68 26.72 -6.94
C ASN A 3 34.55 26.38 -5.97
N LEU A 4 34.22 25.13 -5.81
CA LEU A 4 33.19 24.60 -4.86
C LEU A 4 33.42 25.07 -3.41
N SER A 5 34.66 25.38 -3.04
CA SER A 5 35.04 25.86 -1.70
C SER A 5 34.61 27.30 -1.38
N GLU A 6 34.26 28.09 -2.38
CA GLU A 6 33.79 29.47 -2.20
C GLU A 6 32.27 29.63 -2.26
N MET A 7 31.56 28.52 -2.55
CA MET A 7 30.12 28.50 -2.68
C MET A 7 29.43 28.28 -1.33
N ASN A 8 28.39 29.07 -1.06
CA ASN A 8 27.51 28.81 0.10
C ASN A 8 26.77 27.49 -0.09
N THR A 9 26.40 26.82 1.00
CA THR A 9 25.74 25.49 1.02
C THR A 9 24.54 25.42 0.05
N LEU A 10 23.74 26.50 -0.04
CA LEU A 10 22.62 26.60 -0.99
C LEU A 10 23.07 26.58 -2.46
N GLN A 11 24.16 27.27 -2.78
CA GLN A 11 24.73 27.30 -4.13
C GLN A 11 25.33 25.95 -4.51
N GLN A 12 25.98 25.25 -3.57
CA GLN A 12 26.50 23.89 -3.77
C GLN A 12 25.37 22.90 -4.05
N LEU A 13 24.25 22.99 -3.32
CA LEU A 13 23.07 22.17 -3.54
C LEU A 13 22.46 22.42 -4.94
N LEU A 14 22.24 23.67 -5.31
CA LEU A 14 21.69 24.03 -6.62
C LEU A 14 22.60 23.57 -7.76
N TYR A 15 23.91 23.70 -7.59
CA TYR A 15 24.89 23.23 -8.57
C TYR A 15 24.84 21.72 -8.70
N TYR A 16 24.81 20.98 -7.58
CA TYR A 16 24.69 19.52 -7.58
C TYR A 16 23.43 19.02 -8.29
N TYR A 17 22.27 19.60 -7.96
CA TYR A 17 21.00 19.24 -8.60
C TYR A 17 20.99 19.56 -10.09
N ARG A 18 21.61 20.64 -10.50
CA ARG A 18 21.69 21.01 -11.91
C ARG A 18 22.58 20.06 -12.72
N GLU A 19 23.73 19.69 -12.18
CA GLU A 19 24.68 18.78 -12.82
C GLU A 19 24.14 17.33 -12.84
N ASN A 20 23.41 16.92 -11.80
CA ASN A 20 22.93 15.55 -11.62
C ASN A 20 21.42 15.42 -11.79
N ALA A 21 20.76 16.37 -12.47
CA ALA A 21 19.29 16.39 -12.61
C ALA A 21 18.73 15.08 -13.18
N GLY A 22 19.40 14.51 -14.19
CA GLY A 22 19.01 13.23 -14.80
C GLY A 22 19.07 12.07 -13.81
N TYR A 23 20.16 11.97 -13.05
CA TYR A 23 20.34 10.94 -12.03
C TYR A 23 19.30 11.06 -10.90
N VAL A 24 19.08 12.29 -10.41
CA VAL A 24 18.08 12.55 -9.37
C VAL A 24 16.68 12.17 -9.84
N PHE A 25 16.32 12.52 -11.07
CA PHE A 25 15.04 12.17 -11.65
C PHE A 25 14.87 10.66 -11.84
N GLU A 26 15.92 9.97 -12.28
CA GLU A 26 15.91 8.50 -12.40
C GLU A 26 15.71 7.83 -11.04
N GLN A 27 16.45 8.24 -10.01
CA GLN A 27 16.30 7.70 -8.65
C GLN A 27 14.89 8.00 -8.08
N PHE A 28 14.38 9.19 -8.29
CA PHE A 28 13.02 9.55 -7.89
C PHE A 28 11.97 8.64 -8.57
N THR A 29 12.09 8.47 -9.87
CA THR A 29 11.16 7.64 -10.65
C THR A 29 11.24 6.18 -10.21
N ARG A 30 12.44 5.65 -10.02
CA ARG A 30 12.67 4.29 -9.55
C ARG A 30 12.06 4.08 -8.17
N HIS A 31 12.32 4.99 -7.23
CA HIS A 31 11.74 4.97 -5.88
C HIS A 31 10.21 4.93 -5.92
N PHE A 32 9.61 5.80 -6.74
CA PHE A 32 8.16 5.90 -6.88
C PHE A 32 7.54 4.64 -7.49
N LEU A 33 8.17 4.09 -8.53
CA LEU A 33 7.72 2.86 -9.18
C LEU A 33 7.79 1.66 -8.23
N ILE A 34 8.86 1.50 -7.45
CA ILE A 34 8.98 0.43 -6.46
C ILE A 34 7.84 0.51 -5.44
N SER A 35 7.55 1.73 -4.93
CA SER A 35 6.45 1.95 -3.99
C SER A 35 5.09 1.58 -4.61
N ILE A 36 4.84 1.98 -5.85
CA ILE A 36 3.59 1.67 -6.58
C ILE A 36 3.45 0.16 -6.80
N TYR A 37 4.50 -0.51 -7.27
CA TYR A 37 4.43 -1.96 -7.53
C TYR A 37 4.13 -2.75 -6.25
N GLY A 38 4.78 -2.42 -5.14
CA GLY A 38 4.52 -3.08 -3.85
C GLY A 38 3.08 -2.90 -3.39
N VAL A 39 2.54 -1.67 -3.48
CA VAL A 39 1.14 -1.38 -3.12
C VAL A 39 0.16 -2.03 -4.10
N LEU A 40 0.45 -2.03 -5.40
CA LEU A 40 -0.40 -2.64 -6.41
C LEU A 40 -0.55 -4.15 -6.18
N PHE A 41 0.57 -4.86 -5.96
CA PHE A 41 0.53 -6.28 -5.62
C PHE A 41 -0.24 -6.54 -4.32
N ALA A 42 -0.03 -5.69 -3.30
CA ALA A 42 -0.81 -5.78 -2.06
C ALA A 42 -2.30 -5.55 -2.31
N ALA A 43 -2.69 -4.59 -3.14
CA ALA A 43 -4.08 -4.29 -3.45
C ALA A 43 -4.78 -5.44 -4.18
N ILE A 44 -4.09 -6.08 -5.15
CA ILE A 44 -4.61 -7.23 -5.90
C ILE A 44 -4.97 -8.39 -4.95
N VAL A 45 -4.22 -8.58 -3.86
CA VAL A 45 -4.48 -9.63 -2.86
C VAL A 45 -5.43 -9.13 -1.78
N ALA A 46 -5.18 -7.94 -1.23
CA ALA A 46 -5.85 -7.42 -0.05
C ALA A 46 -7.31 -7.02 -0.29
N ILE A 47 -7.64 -6.48 -1.47
CA ILE A 47 -9.01 -6.04 -1.77
C ILE A 47 -9.94 -7.26 -1.87
N PRO A 48 -9.68 -8.28 -2.72
CA PRO A 48 -10.53 -9.48 -2.75
C PRO A 48 -10.62 -10.19 -1.40
N LEU A 49 -9.49 -10.26 -0.68
CA LEU A 49 -9.43 -10.85 0.65
C LEU A 49 -10.31 -10.07 1.63
N GLY A 50 -10.28 -8.74 1.61
CA GLY A 50 -11.11 -7.87 2.44
C GLY A 50 -12.61 -8.09 2.22
N PHE A 51 -13.05 -8.20 0.94
CA PHE A 51 -14.42 -8.57 0.60
C PHE A 51 -14.81 -9.96 1.09
N TRP A 52 -13.91 -10.92 0.99
CA TRP A 52 -14.18 -12.29 1.43
C TRP A 52 -14.32 -12.39 2.94
N ILE A 53 -13.39 -11.79 3.72
CA ILE A 53 -13.44 -11.83 5.19
C ILE A 53 -14.55 -10.97 5.76
N ALA A 54 -15.07 -9.99 5.02
CA ALA A 54 -16.22 -9.18 5.46
C ALA A 54 -17.46 -10.05 5.74
N ARG A 55 -17.53 -11.24 5.16
CA ARG A 55 -18.60 -12.22 5.34
C ARG A 55 -18.30 -13.30 6.41
N HIS A 56 -17.06 -13.33 6.92
CA HIS A 56 -16.56 -14.35 7.83
C HIS A 56 -15.86 -13.73 9.04
N LYS A 57 -16.62 -13.23 10.02
CA LYS A 57 -16.09 -12.45 11.14
C LYS A 57 -14.92 -13.13 11.86
N LYS A 58 -15.03 -14.42 12.19
CA LYS A 58 -13.96 -15.16 12.87
C LYS A 58 -12.67 -15.19 12.05
N LEU A 59 -12.79 -15.32 10.74
CA LEU A 59 -11.64 -15.33 9.83
C LEU A 59 -11.03 -13.94 9.68
N ALA A 60 -11.88 -12.89 9.70
CA ALA A 60 -11.42 -11.51 9.69
C ALA A 60 -10.54 -11.19 10.91
N ASP A 61 -10.95 -11.62 12.10
CA ASP A 61 -10.19 -11.41 13.34
C ASP A 61 -8.79 -12.06 13.26
N TRP A 62 -8.68 -13.26 12.69
CA TRP A 62 -7.42 -13.95 12.49
C TRP A 62 -6.53 -13.29 11.43
N ILE A 63 -7.08 -12.96 10.26
CA ILE A 63 -6.31 -12.38 9.14
C ILE A 63 -5.85 -10.97 9.47
N ILE A 64 -6.73 -10.14 10.03
CA ILE A 64 -6.39 -8.78 10.46
C ILE A 64 -5.40 -8.86 11.62
N GLY A 65 -5.56 -9.82 12.54
CA GLY A 65 -4.63 -10.07 13.63
C GLY A 65 -3.23 -10.42 13.11
N ALA A 66 -3.10 -11.34 12.16
CA ALA A 66 -1.83 -11.70 11.54
C ALA A 66 -1.17 -10.52 10.82
N ALA A 67 -1.95 -9.74 10.08
CA ALA A 67 -1.44 -8.54 9.41
C ALA A 67 -1.00 -7.46 10.41
N ASN A 68 -1.70 -7.31 11.55
CA ASN A 68 -1.26 -6.43 12.65
C ASN A 68 0.10 -6.88 13.22
N VAL A 69 0.32 -8.18 13.41
CA VAL A 69 1.62 -8.69 13.90
C VAL A 69 2.75 -8.30 12.93
N ILE A 70 2.54 -8.42 11.63
CA ILE A 70 3.55 -8.01 10.62
C ILE A 70 3.89 -6.52 10.80
N GLN A 71 2.92 -5.65 11.05
CA GLN A 71 3.16 -4.22 11.24
C GLN A 71 3.83 -3.86 12.57
N THR A 72 3.89 -4.76 13.55
CA THR A 72 4.66 -4.53 14.78
C THR A 72 6.17 -4.71 14.57
N ILE A 73 6.57 -5.41 13.52
CA ILE A 73 7.98 -5.58 13.17
C ILE A 73 8.49 -4.26 12.59
N PRO A 74 9.58 -3.67 13.05
CA PRO A 74 10.17 -2.49 12.42
C PRO A 74 10.49 -2.75 10.95
N SER A 75 10.19 -1.78 10.06
CA SER A 75 10.39 -1.96 8.60
C SER A 75 11.82 -2.31 8.22
N LEU A 76 12.81 -1.70 8.89
CA LEU A 76 14.23 -2.05 8.72
C LEU A 76 14.54 -3.50 9.10
N ALA A 77 13.93 -4.00 10.18
CA ALA A 77 14.13 -5.38 10.62
C ALA A 77 13.52 -6.36 9.60
N LEU A 78 12.30 -6.09 9.13
CA LEU A 78 11.66 -6.92 8.12
C LEU A 78 12.43 -6.91 6.80
N LEU A 79 12.90 -5.73 6.37
CA LEU A 79 13.74 -5.59 5.18
C LEU A 79 15.03 -6.41 5.31
N SER A 80 15.70 -6.33 6.48
CA SER A 80 16.92 -7.11 6.73
C SER A 80 16.67 -8.62 6.71
N ILE A 81 15.54 -9.08 7.27
CA ILE A 81 15.16 -10.51 7.26
C ILE A 81 14.90 -10.98 5.82
N LEU A 82 14.12 -10.21 5.05
CA LEU A 82 13.80 -10.57 3.67
C LEU A 82 15.06 -10.54 2.78
N MET A 83 16.00 -9.66 3.06
CA MET A 83 17.27 -9.57 2.35
C MET A 83 18.11 -10.84 2.46
N LEU A 84 17.99 -11.61 3.55
CA LEU A 84 18.68 -12.91 3.70
C LEU A 84 18.17 -13.95 2.68
N GLY A 85 16.92 -13.85 2.24
CA GLY A 85 16.33 -14.80 1.28
C GLY A 85 16.28 -14.27 -0.16
N LEU A 86 15.98 -12.99 -0.34
CA LEU A 86 15.78 -12.35 -1.64
C LEU A 86 17.02 -11.62 -2.16
N GLY A 87 18.02 -11.40 -1.29
CA GLY A 87 19.21 -10.62 -1.61
C GLY A 87 18.99 -9.10 -1.53
N LEU A 88 20.05 -8.36 -1.89
CA LEU A 88 20.02 -6.90 -1.99
C LEU A 88 19.35 -6.49 -3.31
N GLY A 89 18.34 -5.62 -3.24
CA GLY A 89 17.74 -5.07 -4.44
C GLY A 89 16.27 -4.67 -4.30
N SER A 90 15.71 -4.21 -5.40
CA SER A 90 14.31 -3.75 -5.48
C SER A 90 13.29 -4.82 -5.10
N ASP A 91 13.60 -6.11 -5.32
CA ASP A 91 12.67 -7.21 -5.02
C ASP A 91 12.40 -7.32 -3.52
N THR A 92 13.46 -7.18 -2.70
CA THR A 92 13.35 -7.15 -1.23
C THR A 92 12.53 -5.97 -0.74
N VAL A 93 12.74 -4.79 -1.34
CA VAL A 93 11.97 -3.59 -1.00
C VAL A 93 10.52 -3.75 -1.41
N ILE A 94 10.22 -4.24 -2.61
CA ILE A 94 8.86 -4.51 -3.09
C ILE A 94 8.16 -5.51 -2.16
N ALA A 95 8.82 -6.59 -1.75
CA ALA A 95 8.27 -7.58 -0.84
C ALA A 95 7.96 -6.97 0.54
N THR A 96 8.84 -6.12 1.06
CA THR A 96 8.62 -5.41 2.32
C THR A 96 7.43 -4.47 2.22
N VAL A 97 7.37 -3.65 1.17
CA VAL A 97 6.25 -2.74 0.89
C VAL A 97 4.94 -3.51 0.73
N PHE A 98 4.96 -4.63 0.01
CA PHE A 98 3.81 -5.52 -0.14
C PHE A 98 3.25 -5.95 1.21
N LEU A 99 4.08 -6.51 2.09
CA LEU A 99 3.65 -7.00 3.40
C LEU A 99 3.09 -5.89 4.29
N TYR A 100 3.74 -4.72 4.32
CA TYR A 100 3.26 -3.57 5.10
C TYR A 100 1.98 -2.95 4.56
N SER A 101 1.76 -3.04 3.25
CA SER A 101 0.56 -2.49 2.60
C SER A 101 -0.67 -3.37 2.79
N LEU A 102 -0.50 -4.65 3.12
CA LEU A 102 -1.62 -5.58 3.30
C LEU A 102 -2.61 -5.10 4.37
N LEU A 103 -2.12 -4.74 5.57
CA LEU A 103 -3.01 -4.40 6.70
C LEU A 103 -3.91 -3.19 6.41
N PRO A 104 -3.38 -2.01 6.00
CA PRO A 104 -4.23 -0.86 5.76
C PRO A 104 -5.25 -1.12 4.66
N ILE A 105 -4.90 -1.88 3.61
CA ILE A 105 -5.82 -2.19 2.51
C ILE A 105 -6.88 -3.20 2.97
N ILE A 106 -6.48 -4.32 3.60
CA ILE A 106 -7.41 -5.35 4.09
C ILE A 106 -8.40 -4.73 5.08
N LYS A 107 -7.89 -4.00 6.09
CA LYS A 107 -8.71 -3.43 7.16
C LYS A 107 -9.71 -2.39 6.64
N ASN A 108 -9.27 -1.50 5.74
CA ASN A 108 -10.16 -0.51 5.16
C ASN A 108 -11.19 -1.16 4.22
N THR A 109 -10.80 -2.14 3.41
CA THR A 109 -11.74 -2.88 2.56
C THR A 109 -12.78 -3.61 3.42
N TYR A 110 -12.36 -4.35 4.43
CA TYR A 110 -13.25 -5.02 5.38
C TYR A 110 -14.22 -4.03 6.03
N THR A 111 -13.71 -2.93 6.56
CA THR A 111 -14.53 -1.90 7.21
C THR A 111 -15.50 -1.23 6.24
N GLY A 112 -15.03 -0.90 5.03
CA GLY A 112 -15.86 -0.30 4.00
C GLY A 112 -17.05 -1.18 3.62
N VAL A 113 -16.80 -2.46 3.39
CA VAL A 113 -17.85 -3.45 3.04
C VAL A 113 -18.81 -3.67 4.21
N ARG A 114 -18.30 -3.77 5.44
CA ARG A 114 -19.13 -3.97 6.64
C ARG A 114 -20.01 -2.77 7.00
N ASN A 115 -19.64 -1.58 6.58
CA ASN A 115 -20.38 -0.35 6.84
C ASN A 115 -21.46 -0.06 5.79
N VAL A 116 -21.60 -0.89 4.75
CA VAL A 116 -22.70 -0.77 3.80
C VAL A 116 -24.03 -1.06 4.52
N ASP A 117 -25.01 -0.19 4.33
CA ASP A 117 -26.30 -0.31 4.98
C ASP A 117 -27.01 -1.63 4.61
N ALA A 118 -27.39 -2.38 5.65
CA ALA A 118 -28.08 -3.66 5.50
C ALA A 118 -29.41 -3.51 4.70
N ALA A 119 -30.10 -2.38 4.83
CA ALA A 119 -31.32 -2.12 4.10
C ALA A 119 -31.10 -2.08 2.59
N LEU A 120 -29.97 -1.52 2.14
CA LEU A 120 -29.60 -1.50 0.71
C LEU A 120 -29.29 -2.92 0.21
N LEU A 121 -28.61 -3.73 1.02
CA LEU A 121 -28.30 -5.12 0.67
C LEU A 121 -29.58 -5.97 0.60
N ASP A 122 -30.51 -5.77 1.53
CA ASP A 122 -31.78 -6.50 1.55
C ASP A 122 -32.70 -6.07 0.40
N THR A 123 -32.71 -4.78 0.06
CA THR A 123 -33.41 -4.28 -1.15
C THR A 123 -32.85 -4.95 -2.41
N GLY A 124 -31.54 -5.01 -2.57
CA GLY A 124 -30.91 -5.67 -3.71
C GLY A 124 -31.27 -7.16 -3.81
N LYS A 125 -31.26 -7.87 -2.66
CA LYS A 125 -31.72 -9.28 -2.59
C LYS A 125 -33.19 -9.41 -2.96
N GLY A 126 -34.05 -8.51 -2.46
CA GLY A 126 -35.50 -8.48 -2.81
C GLY A 126 -35.76 -8.27 -4.28
N MET A 127 -34.88 -7.54 -4.97
CA MET A 127 -34.87 -7.35 -6.44
C MET A 127 -34.34 -8.55 -7.21
N GLY A 128 -33.91 -9.62 -6.53
CA GLY A 128 -33.37 -10.83 -7.15
C GLY A 128 -31.89 -10.74 -7.54
N MET A 129 -31.14 -9.79 -7.01
CA MET A 129 -29.69 -9.68 -7.28
C MET A 129 -28.93 -10.91 -6.76
N THR A 130 -28.04 -11.44 -7.58
CA THR A 130 -27.09 -12.47 -7.17
C THR A 130 -26.01 -11.87 -6.22
N ARG A 131 -25.30 -12.72 -5.48
CA ARG A 131 -24.20 -12.26 -4.60
C ARG A 131 -23.14 -11.44 -5.33
N MET A 132 -22.80 -11.82 -6.56
CA MET A 132 -21.84 -11.09 -7.39
C MET A 132 -22.38 -9.70 -7.77
N GLN A 133 -23.64 -9.62 -8.16
CA GLN A 133 -24.29 -8.34 -8.48
C GLN A 133 -24.34 -7.43 -7.26
N LEU A 134 -24.69 -7.95 -6.07
CA LEU A 134 -24.63 -7.18 -4.82
C LEU A 134 -23.23 -6.64 -4.55
N THR A 135 -22.21 -7.48 -4.74
CA THR A 135 -20.82 -7.06 -4.53
C THR A 135 -20.40 -5.96 -5.49
N TYR A 136 -20.63 -6.11 -6.79
CA TYR A 136 -20.13 -5.14 -7.78
C TYR A 136 -21.00 -3.89 -7.90
N LEU A 137 -22.32 -4.03 -7.73
CA LEU A 137 -23.26 -2.92 -7.96
C LEU A 137 -23.62 -2.14 -6.69
N VAL A 138 -23.45 -2.74 -5.51
CA VAL A 138 -23.84 -2.12 -4.23
C VAL A 138 -22.63 -1.98 -3.30
N GLU A 139 -22.02 -3.12 -2.88
CA GLU A 139 -20.95 -3.08 -1.88
C GLU A 139 -19.72 -2.32 -2.38
N LEU A 140 -19.21 -2.62 -3.57
CA LEU A 140 -18.00 -2.02 -4.11
C LEU A 140 -18.12 -0.49 -4.29
N PRO A 141 -19.16 0.06 -4.97
CA PRO A 141 -19.28 1.51 -5.10
C PRO A 141 -19.43 2.23 -3.78
N LEU A 142 -20.20 1.68 -2.84
CA LEU A 142 -20.42 2.30 -1.52
C LEU A 142 -19.20 2.20 -0.59
N SER A 143 -18.38 1.17 -0.73
CA SER A 143 -17.15 1.01 0.05
C SER A 143 -15.92 1.67 -0.58
N LEU A 144 -16.02 2.14 -1.83
CA LEU A 144 -14.88 2.63 -2.61
C LEU A 144 -14.10 3.74 -1.92
N SER A 145 -14.78 4.70 -1.30
CA SER A 145 -14.12 5.81 -0.58
C SER A 145 -13.24 5.31 0.57
N VAL A 146 -13.69 4.29 1.30
CA VAL A 146 -12.95 3.70 2.41
C VAL A 146 -11.80 2.83 1.89
N ILE A 147 -12.00 2.09 0.80
CA ILE A 147 -10.94 1.33 0.12
C ILE A 147 -9.84 2.26 -0.37
N MET A 148 -10.20 3.40 -1.00
CA MET A 148 -9.24 4.41 -1.45
C MET A 148 -8.46 5.03 -0.30
N ALA A 149 -9.08 5.23 0.87
CA ALA A 149 -8.37 5.67 2.08
C ALA A 149 -7.32 4.63 2.52
N GLY A 150 -7.64 3.34 2.43
CA GLY A 150 -6.69 2.25 2.69
C GLY A 150 -5.50 2.25 1.73
N LEU A 151 -5.76 2.42 0.43
CA LEU A 151 -4.73 2.52 -0.60
C LEU A 151 -3.84 3.74 -0.40
N ARG A 152 -4.42 4.90 -0.07
CA ARG A 152 -3.67 6.11 0.24
C ARG A 152 -2.73 5.90 1.43
N ASN A 153 -3.22 5.30 2.52
CA ASN A 153 -2.40 5.01 3.69
C ASN A 153 -1.26 4.04 3.35
N ALA A 154 -1.54 3.01 2.56
CA ALA A 154 -0.54 2.07 2.09
C ALA A 154 0.55 2.77 1.25
N LEU A 155 0.18 3.67 0.34
CA LEU A 155 1.12 4.44 -0.48
C LEU A 155 2.02 5.34 0.36
N VAL A 156 1.49 6.04 1.36
CA VAL A 156 2.28 6.89 2.25
C VAL A 156 3.33 6.06 3.01
N VAL A 157 2.93 4.91 3.54
CA VAL A 157 3.84 3.98 4.22
C VAL A 157 4.87 3.40 3.24
N ALA A 158 4.44 3.01 2.04
CA ALA A 158 5.30 2.47 1.00
C ALA A 158 6.43 3.42 0.61
N ILE A 159 6.12 4.70 0.37
CA ILE A 159 7.12 5.74 0.04
C ILE A 159 8.15 5.86 1.16
N GLY A 160 7.71 5.82 2.43
CA GLY A 160 8.61 5.86 3.58
C GLY A 160 9.54 4.64 3.66
N ILE A 161 9.01 3.43 3.43
CA ILE A 161 9.79 2.19 3.45
C ILE A 161 10.80 2.15 2.30
N THR A 162 10.37 2.54 1.10
CA THR A 162 11.26 2.56 -0.07
C THR A 162 12.40 3.58 0.08
N ALA A 163 12.21 4.64 0.87
CA ALA A 163 13.28 5.61 1.15
C ALA A 163 14.39 5.05 2.06
N ILE A 164 14.12 3.97 2.77
CA ILE A 164 15.06 3.34 3.72
C ILE A 164 15.76 2.14 3.07
N GLY A 165 15.16 1.49 2.09
CA GLY A 165 15.65 0.31 1.37
C GLY A 165 16.18 0.65 0.01
#